data_3bdea3408ab648ceecdfff9f404b621f
#
_entry.id   3bdea3408ab648ceecdfff9f404b621f
#
_cell.length_a   1.000
_cell.length_b   1.000
_cell.length_c   1.000
_cell.angle_alpha   90.00
_cell.angle_beta   90.00
_cell.angle_gamma   90.00
#
_symmetry.space_group_name_H-M   'P 1'
#
loop_
_entity.id
_entity.type
_entity.pdbx_description
1 polymer ?
#
loop_
_entity_poly.entity_id
_entity_poly.type
_entity_poly.pdbx_seq_one_letter_code
_entity_poly.pdbx_strand_id
1 'polypeptide(L)'
;LQKTATNQENPTETTMSFLIVGLGNPGEEYNNTRHNVGFEILDDLAKKHNAVWSLERHGWVCDFKTRGQVVHLLKPSTYMNLSGKAVSYWMQQHKNKLERVLVVLDDLAIELGKLRLRLNGSDAGHNGLKSINQTLGTQNYARLRFGIGNDFPRGKQADFVLGKWDKQEEATVKLGVDKCVELIEGFLREQKNTSISYI
;
A
#
# COMPACT_ATOMS: atom_id res chain seq x y z
N LEU A 1 32.22 -25.00 -45.27
CA LEU A 1 30.85 -24.97 -44.79
C LEU A 1 30.87 -24.67 -43.29
N GLN A 2 30.81 -23.37 -42.95
CA GLN A 2 30.69 -22.88 -41.57
C GLN A 2 29.22 -22.83 -41.20
N LYS A 3 28.83 -23.59 -40.16
CA LYS A 3 27.51 -23.46 -39.51
C LYS A 3 27.54 -22.26 -38.56
N THR A 4 26.83 -21.22 -38.90
CA THR A 4 26.48 -20.12 -38.00
C THR A 4 25.52 -20.63 -36.93
N ALA A 5 25.98 -20.68 -35.69
CA ALA A 5 25.11 -20.92 -34.52
C ALA A 5 24.31 -19.61 -34.26
N THR A 6 23.05 -19.67 -34.55
CA THR A 6 22.08 -18.65 -34.08
C THR A 6 21.91 -18.78 -32.59
N ASN A 7 22.43 -17.80 -31.82
CA ASN A 7 22.08 -17.62 -30.42
C ASN A 7 20.58 -17.30 -30.37
N GLN A 8 19.79 -18.26 -29.97
CA GLN A 8 18.44 -18.01 -29.48
C GLN A 8 18.57 -17.31 -28.12
N GLU A 9 18.35 -16.02 -28.10
CA GLU A 9 18.10 -15.30 -26.84
C GLU A 9 16.85 -15.92 -26.21
N ASN A 10 17.04 -16.56 -25.06
CA ASN A 10 15.95 -17.00 -24.20
C ASN A 10 15.04 -15.79 -23.89
N PRO A 11 13.72 -15.92 -23.99
CA PRO A 11 12.82 -14.86 -23.57
C PRO A 11 13.13 -14.55 -22.10
N THR A 12 13.56 -13.31 -21.83
CA THR A 12 13.86 -12.79 -20.51
C THR A 12 12.73 -13.18 -19.56
N GLU A 13 13.03 -13.98 -18.55
CA GLU A 13 12.13 -14.24 -17.43
C GLU A 13 11.65 -12.88 -16.93
N THR A 14 10.37 -12.59 -17.12
CA THR A 14 9.78 -11.36 -16.65
C THR A 14 9.83 -11.41 -15.13
N THR A 15 10.83 -10.75 -14.54
CA THR A 15 11.00 -10.69 -13.09
C THR A 15 9.68 -10.25 -12.47
N MET A 16 9.08 -11.14 -11.69
CA MET A 16 7.79 -10.86 -11.07
C MET A 16 7.94 -9.73 -10.08
N SER A 17 7.15 -8.66 -10.25
CA SER A 17 7.18 -7.50 -9.37
C SER A 17 5.86 -7.26 -8.68
N PHE A 18 5.91 -6.68 -7.47
CA PHE A 18 4.77 -6.21 -6.70
C PHE A 18 4.76 -4.69 -6.64
N LEU A 19 3.58 -4.10 -6.51
CA LEU A 19 3.38 -2.71 -6.15
C LEU A 19 2.63 -2.65 -4.82
N ILE A 20 3.28 -2.14 -3.78
CA ILE A 20 2.68 -1.91 -2.46
C ILE A 20 2.49 -0.40 -2.31
N VAL A 21 1.25 0.01 -2.14
CA VAL A 21 0.86 1.42 -2.06
C VAL A 21 0.41 1.74 -0.64
N GLY A 22 1.07 2.67 0.03
CA GLY A 22 0.56 3.27 1.26
C GLY A 22 -0.26 4.52 0.92
N LEU A 23 -1.49 4.62 1.43
CA LEU A 23 -2.30 5.81 1.23
C LEU A 23 -2.02 6.84 2.32
N GLY A 24 -2.03 8.11 1.92
CA GLY A 24 -1.83 9.28 2.76
C GLY A 24 -1.92 10.57 1.95
N ASN A 25 -1.86 11.71 2.62
CA ASN A 25 -1.76 13.03 2.02
C ASN A 25 -0.30 13.54 2.08
N PRO A 26 0.17 14.23 1.04
CA PRO A 26 1.47 14.87 1.05
C PRO A 26 1.44 16.15 1.92
N GLY A 27 2.55 16.45 2.58
CA GLY A 27 2.73 17.65 3.40
C GLY A 27 3.05 17.31 4.86
N GLU A 28 3.88 18.12 5.49
CA GLU A 28 4.33 17.91 6.87
C GLU A 28 3.17 17.99 7.87
N GLU A 29 2.13 18.77 7.57
CA GLU A 29 0.92 18.89 8.36
C GLU A 29 0.16 17.58 8.52
N TYR A 30 0.30 16.67 7.56
CA TYR A 30 -0.36 15.34 7.58
C TYR A 30 0.50 14.24 8.21
N ASN A 31 1.74 14.53 8.59
CA ASN A 31 2.61 13.56 9.24
C ASN A 31 2.01 13.08 10.57
N ASN A 32 2.04 11.76 10.78
CA ASN A 32 1.51 11.09 11.96
C ASN A 32 0.00 11.31 12.18
N THR A 33 -0.75 11.58 11.10
CA THR A 33 -2.22 11.58 11.16
C THR A 33 -2.76 10.18 10.90
N ARG A 34 -3.97 9.87 11.40
CA ARG A 34 -4.61 8.57 11.20
C ARG A 34 -4.74 8.22 9.72
N HIS A 35 -5.02 9.22 8.88
CA HIS A 35 -5.16 9.04 7.42
C HIS A 35 -3.84 8.75 6.71
N ASN A 36 -2.70 9.02 7.35
CA ASN A 36 -1.35 8.75 6.82
C ASN A 36 -0.73 7.45 7.36
N VAL A 37 -1.47 6.61 8.10
CA VAL A 37 -0.94 5.35 8.61
C VAL A 37 -0.39 4.44 7.51
N GLY A 38 -0.94 4.52 6.29
CA GLY A 38 -0.39 3.81 5.13
C GLY A 38 1.04 4.23 4.80
N PHE A 39 1.37 5.51 4.94
CA PHE A 39 2.74 6.02 4.76
C PHE A 39 3.68 5.50 5.85
N GLU A 40 3.25 5.55 7.10
CA GLU A 40 4.02 5.08 8.27
C GLU A 40 4.38 3.58 8.13
N ILE A 41 3.43 2.76 7.72
CA ILE A 41 3.63 1.32 7.50
C ILE A 41 4.67 1.08 6.39
N LEU A 42 4.60 1.83 5.29
CA LEU A 42 5.57 1.70 4.21
C LEU A 42 6.95 2.24 4.60
N ASP A 43 7.04 3.26 5.44
CA ASP A 43 8.31 3.76 5.95
C ASP A 43 9.01 2.71 6.82
N ASP A 44 8.29 2.01 7.70
CA ASP A 44 8.84 0.92 8.50
C ASP A 44 9.24 -0.28 7.62
N LEU A 45 8.44 -0.62 6.60
CA LEU A 45 8.78 -1.66 5.63
C LEU A 45 10.04 -1.31 4.83
N ALA A 46 10.14 -0.08 4.31
CA ALA A 46 11.32 0.40 3.59
C ALA A 46 12.58 0.36 4.47
N LYS A 47 12.48 0.85 5.71
CA LYS A 47 13.55 0.82 6.69
C LYS A 47 14.04 -0.61 6.96
N LYS A 48 13.12 -1.56 7.13
CA LYS A 48 13.44 -2.98 7.38
C LYS A 48 14.26 -3.59 6.23
N HIS A 49 14.00 -3.16 5.00
CA HIS A 49 14.70 -3.63 3.79
C HIS A 49 15.83 -2.71 3.32
N ASN A 50 16.20 -1.70 4.10
CA ASN A 50 17.21 -0.67 3.75
C ASN A 50 16.93 0.01 2.40
N ALA A 51 15.65 0.13 2.02
CA ALA A 51 15.22 0.81 0.81
C ALA A 51 15.19 2.33 1.03
N VAL A 52 15.67 3.09 0.04
CA VAL A 52 15.81 4.55 0.13
C VAL A 52 14.78 5.22 -0.75
N TRP A 53 13.97 6.09 -0.16
CA TRP A 53 12.95 6.84 -0.87
C TRP A 53 13.53 7.89 -1.83
N SER A 54 12.96 7.97 -3.03
CA SER A 54 13.17 9.07 -3.97
C SER A 54 11.83 9.70 -4.37
N LEU A 55 11.82 11.02 -4.55
CA LEU A 55 10.64 11.71 -5.05
C LEU A 55 10.64 11.65 -6.58
N GLU A 56 9.62 11.00 -7.10
CA GLU A 56 9.42 10.79 -8.51
C GLU A 56 8.04 11.32 -8.96
N ARG A 57 7.70 11.10 -10.24
CA ARG A 57 6.41 11.52 -10.75
C ARG A 57 5.25 10.86 -9.98
N HIS A 58 4.39 11.67 -9.39
CA HIS A 58 3.19 11.28 -8.63
C HIS A 58 3.44 10.55 -7.30
N GLY A 59 4.69 10.40 -6.83
CA GLY A 59 4.90 9.75 -5.55
C GLY A 59 6.34 9.67 -5.08
N TRP A 60 6.49 9.39 -3.79
CA TRP A 60 7.71 8.88 -3.22
C TRP A 60 7.77 7.38 -3.50
N VAL A 61 8.88 6.93 -4.04
CA VAL A 61 9.08 5.53 -4.40
C VAL A 61 10.39 5.00 -3.86
N CYS A 62 10.41 3.72 -3.57
CA CYS A 62 11.63 2.96 -3.35
C CYS A 62 11.41 1.49 -3.68
N ASP A 63 12.49 0.79 -3.94
CA ASP A 63 12.46 -0.61 -4.35
C ASP A 63 13.33 -1.46 -3.45
N PHE A 64 12.94 -2.70 -3.25
CA PHE A 64 13.80 -3.72 -2.69
C PHE A 64 13.57 -5.08 -3.36
N LYS A 65 14.51 -5.99 -3.16
CA LYS A 65 14.40 -7.37 -3.68
C LYS A 65 14.22 -8.34 -2.53
N THR A 66 13.28 -9.25 -2.70
CA THR A 66 13.08 -10.35 -1.76
C THR A 66 12.68 -11.62 -2.52
N ARG A 67 13.30 -12.75 -2.21
CA ARG A 67 12.98 -14.07 -2.79
C ARG A 67 12.90 -14.08 -4.32
N GLY A 68 13.81 -13.39 -5.00
CA GLY A 68 13.84 -13.29 -6.46
C GLY A 68 12.78 -12.39 -7.09
N GLN A 69 12.03 -11.64 -6.28
CA GLN A 69 10.99 -10.70 -6.72
C GLN A 69 11.43 -9.26 -6.45
N VAL A 70 10.97 -8.33 -7.29
CA VAL A 70 11.12 -6.89 -7.05
C VAL A 70 9.85 -6.39 -6.38
N VAL A 71 10.01 -5.60 -5.33
CA VAL A 71 8.90 -4.94 -4.63
C VAL A 71 9.08 -3.44 -4.77
N HIS A 72 8.11 -2.80 -5.42
CA HIS A 72 8.02 -1.36 -5.55
C HIS A 72 7.11 -0.81 -4.47
N LEU A 73 7.58 0.12 -3.67
CA LEU A 73 6.80 0.84 -2.67
C LEU A 73 6.42 2.21 -3.23
N LEU A 74 5.18 2.62 -3.02
CA LEU A 74 4.65 3.90 -3.47
C LEU A 74 3.90 4.61 -2.34
N LYS A 75 4.34 5.82 -2.01
CA LYS A 75 3.55 6.81 -1.25
C LYS A 75 3.13 7.91 -2.23
N PRO A 76 1.84 8.00 -2.62
CA PRO A 76 1.37 9.04 -3.54
C PRO A 76 1.73 10.45 -3.06
N SER A 77 2.26 11.30 -3.96
CA SER A 77 2.44 12.74 -3.70
C SER A 77 1.24 13.57 -4.15
N THR A 78 0.14 12.90 -4.50
CA THR A 78 -1.18 13.49 -4.76
C THR A 78 -1.99 13.47 -3.48
N TYR A 79 -2.99 14.37 -3.35
CA TYR A 79 -3.96 14.27 -2.27
C TYR A 79 -4.74 12.95 -2.34
N MET A 80 -5.29 12.53 -1.19
CA MET A 80 -5.97 11.24 -1.01
C MET A 80 -7.00 10.95 -2.10
N ASN A 81 -7.84 11.92 -2.45
CA ASN A 81 -8.88 11.79 -3.49
C ASN A 81 -8.34 11.71 -4.93
N LEU A 82 -7.03 11.80 -5.12
CA LEU A 82 -6.33 11.67 -6.42
C LEU A 82 -5.34 10.49 -6.43
N SER A 83 -5.38 9.61 -5.43
CA SER A 83 -4.47 8.47 -5.30
C SER A 83 -4.50 7.53 -6.51
N GLY A 84 -5.65 7.39 -7.18
CA GLY A 84 -5.81 6.57 -8.37
C GLY A 84 -4.86 6.96 -9.51
N LYS A 85 -4.58 8.26 -9.66
CA LYS A 85 -3.65 8.77 -10.67
C LYS A 85 -2.22 8.23 -10.46
N ALA A 86 -1.74 8.27 -9.22
CA ALA A 86 -0.42 7.75 -8.86
C ALA A 86 -0.35 6.23 -9.05
N VAL A 87 -1.36 5.51 -8.53
CA VAL A 87 -1.40 4.04 -8.62
C VAL A 87 -1.43 3.58 -10.08
N SER A 88 -2.30 4.14 -10.91
CA SER A 88 -2.39 3.79 -12.33
C SER A 88 -1.07 4.05 -13.07
N TYR A 89 -0.45 5.22 -12.83
CA TYR A 89 0.83 5.56 -13.43
C TYR A 89 1.91 4.51 -13.09
N TRP A 90 2.09 4.19 -11.82
CA TRP A 90 3.14 3.29 -11.36
C TRP A 90 2.88 1.83 -11.73
N MET A 91 1.61 1.38 -11.73
CA MET A 91 1.24 0.07 -12.28
C MET A 91 1.66 -0.08 -13.75
N GLN A 92 1.45 0.96 -14.56
CA GLN A 92 1.85 0.96 -15.97
C GLN A 92 3.37 0.96 -16.12
N GLN A 93 4.09 1.79 -15.36
CA GLN A 93 5.55 1.86 -15.41
C GLN A 93 6.20 0.50 -15.10
N HIS A 94 5.71 -0.20 -14.08
CA HIS A 94 6.24 -1.50 -13.65
C HIS A 94 5.53 -2.69 -14.29
N LYS A 95 4.54 -2.46 -15.15
CA LYS A 95 3.71 -3.51 -15.78
C LYS A 95 3.11 -4.48 -14.75
N ASN A 96 2.76 -3.96 -13.58
CA ASN A 96 2.15 -4.77 -12.52
C ASN A 96 0.74 -5.21 -12.91
N LYS A 97 0.45 -6.49 -12.66
CA LYS A 97 -0.91 -7.01 -12.72
C LYS A 97 -1.66 -6.70 -11.43
N LEU A 98 -2.98 -6.60 -11.48
CA LEU A 98 -3.82 -6.26 -10.32
C LEU A 98 -3.63 -7.20 -9.11
N GLU A 99 -3.45 -8.50 -9.35
CA GLU A 99 -3.20 -9.47 -8.29
C GLU A 99 -1.89 -9.26 -7.52
N ARG A 100 -1.01 -8.40 -8.04
CA ARG A 100 0.27 -8.02 -7.42
C ARG A 100 0.28 -6.60 -6.87
N VAL A 101 -0.88 -6.00 -6.76
CA VAL A 101 -1.07 -4.69 -6.13
C VAL A 101 -1.68 -4.88 -4.75
N LEU A 102 -1.06 -4.29 -3.74
CA LEU A 102 -1.60 -4.21 -2.38
C LEU A 102 -1.68 -2.74 -1.97
N VAL A 103 -2.86 -2.30 -1.56
CA VAL A 103 -3.09 -0.95 -1.04
C VAL A 103 -3.25 -1.01 0.48
N VAL A 104 -2.47 -0.20 1.19
CA VAL A 104 -2.44 -0.11 2.66
C VAL A 104 -3.08 1.21 3.08
N LEU A 105 -4.06 1.17 3.99
CA LEU A 105 -4.88 2.32 4.33
C LEU A 105 -5.50 2.20 5.72
N ASP A 106 -6.02 3.33 6.23
CA ASP A 106 -6.84 3.40 7.43
C ASP A 106 -8.29 2.93 7.18
N ASP A 107 -8.95 2.44 8.23
CA ASP A 107 -10.36 2.05 8.17
C ASP A 107 -11.09 2.40 9.48
N LEU A 108 -12.11 3.26 9.36
CA LEU A 108 -12.98 3.70 10.46
C LEU A 108 -13.88 2.59 11.03
N ALA A 109 -14.19 1.57 10.22
CA ALA A 109 -15.11 0.49 10.61
C ALA A 109 -14.40 -0.65 11.36
N ILE A 110 -13.10 -0.53 11.60
CA ILE A 110 -12.28 -1.50 12.31
C ILE A 110 -11.72 -0.83 13.56
N GLU A 111 -11.78 -1.54 14.69
CA GLU A 111 -11.24 -1.05 15.97
C GLU A 111 -9.74 -0.72 15.84
N LEU A 112 -9.29 0.24 16.63
CA LEU A 112 -7.89 0.69 16.63
C LEU A 112 -6.89 -0.46 16.77
N GLY A 113 -5.94 -0.53 15.87
CA GLY A 113 -4.87 -1.53 15.86
C GLY A 113 -5.26 -2.91 15.33
N LYS A 114 -6.55 -3.16 15.05
CA LYS A 114 -6.98 -4.38 14.35
C LYS A 114 -6.74 -4.26 12.85
N LEU A 115 -6.40 -5.38 12.21
CA LEU A 115 -5.98 -5.42 10.81
C LEU A 115 -6.89 -6.33 9.98
N ARG A 116 -7.09 -5.96 8.73
CA ARG A 116 -7.86 -6.78 7.79
C ARG A 116 -7.24 -6.77 6.39
N LEU A 117 -6.72 -7.91 5.97
CA LEU A 117 -6.28 -8.13 4.59
C LEU A 117 -7.41 -8.77 3.78
N ARG A 118 -7.73 -8.20 2.60
CA ARG A 118 -8.69 -8.72 1.63
C ARG A 118 -8.13 -8.58 0.23
N LEU A 119 -8.42 -9.55 -0.64
CA LEU A 119 -7.98 -9.53 -2.04
C LEU A 119 -8.84 -8.64 -2.93
N ASN A 120 -10.03 -8.30 -2.48
CA ASN A 120 -10.98 -7.39 -3.14
C ASN A 120 -11.92 -6.76 -2.09
N GLY A 121 -12.81 -5.89 -2.52
CA GLY A 121 -13.86 -5.32 -1.67
C GLY A 121 -14.23 -3.89 -2.04
N SER A 122 -15.28 -3.35 -1.40
CA SER A 122 -15.74 -1.97 -1.58
C SER A 122 -14.72 -0.95 -1.04
N ASP A 123 -14.90 0.31 -1.39
CA ASP A 123 -14.11 1.42 -0.84
C ASP A 123 -14.48 1.79 0.61
N ALA A 124 -15.64 1.32 1.10
CA ALA A 124 -16.15 1.63 2.43
C ALA A 124 -16.16 3.15 2.77
N GLY A 125 -16.33 3.99 1.75
CA GLY A 125 -16.32 5.44 1.89
C GLY A 125 -14.94 6.09 1.87
N HIS A 126 -13.85 5.32 1.81
CA HIS A 126 -12.49 5.85 1.82
C HIS A 126 -12.14 6.53 0.48
N ASN A 127 -11.83 7.82 0.50
CA ASN A 127 -11.64 8.63 -0.70
C ASN A 127 -10.48 8.15 -1.59
N GLY A 128 -9.41 7.63 -1.00
CA GLY A 128 -8.29 7.04 -1.75
C GLY A 128 -8.71 5.81 -2.53
N LEU A 129 -9.47 4.90 -1.92
CA LEU A 129 -9.99 3.72 -2.61
C LEU A 129 -11.01 4.09 -3.69
N LYS A 130 -11.89 5.08 -3.44
CA LYS A 130 -12.81 5.60 -4.48
C LYS A 130 -12.05 6.07 -5.70
N SER A 131 -11.00 6.86 -5.50
CA SER A 131 -10.14 7.36 -6.57
C SER A 131 -9.47 6.21 -7.35
N ILE A 132 -8.93 5.21 -6.65
CA ILE A 132 -8.29 4.04 -7.27
C ILE A 132 -9.33 3.23 -8.06
N ASN A 133 -10.49 2.93 -7.47
CA ASN A 133 -11.57 2.18 -8.13
C ASN A 133 -12.05 2.87 -9.41
N GLN A 134 -12.24 4.19 -9.38
CA GLN A 134 -12.64 4.98 -10.55
C GLN A 134 -11.57 4.97 -11.64
N THR A 135 -10.30 5.11 -11.25
CA THR A 135 -9.20 5.19 -12.23
C THR A 135 -8.90 3.83 -12.86
N LEU A 136 -8.94 2.75 -12.08
CA LEU A 136 -8.65 1.39 -12.56
C LEU A 136 -9.87 0.67 -13.13
N GLY A 137 -11.09 1.19 -12.90
CA GLY A 137 -12.35 0.57 -13.35
C GLY A 137 -12.67 -0.76 -12.63
N THR A 138 -12.05 -1.02 -11.49
CA THR A 138 -12.20 -2.29 -10.76
C THR A 138 -11.93 -2.15 -9.27
N GLN A 139 -12.44 -3.11 -8.50
CA GLN A 139 -12.17 -3.28 -7.07
C GLN A 139 -11.37 -4.57 -6.78
N ASN A 140 -10.87 -5.25 -7.82
CA ASN A 140 -10.20 -6.55 -7.71
C ASN A 140 -8.68 -6.38 -7.51
N TYR A 141 -8.28 -5.77 -6.41
CA TYR A 141 -6.90 -5.67 -5.94
C TYR A 141 -6.86 -5.86 -4.42
N ALA A 142 -5.72 -6.30 -3.89
CA ALA A 142 -5.58 -6.53 -2.46
C ALA A 142 -5.53 -5.21 -1.68
N ARG A 143 -6.11 -5.24 -0.46
CA ARG A 143 -6.06 -4.13 0.50
C ARG A 143 -5.80 -4.62 1.91
N LEU A 144 -4.86 -3.97 2.57
CA LEU A 144 -4.58 -4.12 3.99
C LEU A 144 -5.13 -2.90 4.71
N ARG A 145 -6.15 -3.13 5.53
CA ARG A 145 -6.86 -2.09 6.29
C ARG A 145 -6.35 -2.07 7.72
N PHE A 146 -5.88 -0.91 8.15
CA PHE A 146 -5.50 -0.62 9.51
C PHE A 146 -6.67 0.03 10.23
N GLY A 147 -7.20 -0.59 11.27
CA GLY A 147 -8.31 -0.05 12.05
C GLY A 147 -7.88 1.17 12.85
N ILE A 148 -8.64 2.25 12.70
CA ILE A 148 -8.43 3.50 13.44
C ILE A 148 -9.59 3.82 14.40
N GLY A 149 -10.64 2.97 14.39
CA GLY A 149 -11.85 3.22 15.16
C GLY A 149 -12.70 4.36 14.61
N ASN A 150 -13.79 4.66 15.31
CA ASN A 150 -14.76 5.67 14.89
C ASN A 150 -15.31 6.50 16.07
N ASP A 151 -14.50 6.67 17.12
CA ASP A 151 -14.89 7.43 18.31
C ASP A 151 -14.75 8.94 18.07
N PHE A 152 -15.69 9.50 17.32
CA PHE A 152 -15.78 10.93 17.03
C PHE A 152 -17.23 11.39 16.92
N PRO A 153 -17.54 12.67 17.24
CA PRO A 153 -18.88 13.23 17.10
C PRO A 153 -19.36 13.23 15.63
N ARG A 154 -20.68 13.13 15.45
CA ARG A 154 -21.30 13.21 14.11
C ARG A 154 -20.82 14.48 13.36
N GLY A 155 -20.40 14.29 12.09
CA GLY A 155 -19.89 15.35 11.23
C GLY A 155 -18.41 15.70 11.43
N LYS A 156 -17.70 15.03 12.35
CA LYS A 156 -16.28 15.26 12.67
C LYS A 156 -15.33 14.21 12.08
N GLN A 157 -15.80 13.41 11.12
CA GLN A 157 -15.00 12.37 10.50
C GLN A 157 -13.71 12.91 9.86
N ALA A 158 -13.80 14.04 9.12
CA ALA A 158 -12.63 14.64 8.48
C ALA A 158 -11.59 15.10 9.51
N ASP A 159 -12.03 15.77 10.57
CA ASP A 159 -11.16 16.21 11.66
C ASP A 159 -10.49 15.01 12.35
N PHE A 160 -11.22 13.90 12.53
CA PHE A 160 -10.71 12.69 13.16
C PHE A 160 -9.63 12.00 12.32
N VAL A 161 -9.88 11.74 11.04
CA VAL A 161 -8.90 11.06 10.18
C VAL A 161 -7.66 11.92 9.92
N LEU A 162 -7.80 13.25 9.89
CA LEU A 162 -6.69 14.20 9.76
C LEU A 162 -6.04 14.55 11.12
N GLY A 163 -6.60 14.04 12.21
CA GLY A 163 -6.03 14.17 13.55
C GLY A 163 -4.84 13.22 13.76
N LYS A 164 -3.91 13.67 14.62
CA LYS A 164 -2.77 12.84 15.06
C LYS A 164 -3.21 11.80 16.08
N TRP A 165 -2.38 10.80 16.29
CA TRP A 165 -2.57 9.80 17.35
C TRP A 165 -2.49 10.45 18.72
N ASP A 166 -3.38 10.02 19.62
CA ASP A 166 -3.28 10.37 21.02
C ASP A 166 -2.18 9.55 21.70
N LYS A 167 -1.54 10.12 22.71
CA LYS A 167 -0.44 9.44 23.42
C LYS A 167 -0.80 8.04 23.93
N GLN A 168 -2.06 7.82 24.29
CA GLN A 168 -2.56 6.52 24.74
C GLN A 168 -2.72 5.51 23.61
N GLU A 169 -2.85 5.97 22.37
CA GLU A 169 -3.00 5.14 21.17
C GLU A 169 -1.64 4.69 20.60
N GLU A 170 -0.56 5.45 20.84
CA GLU A 170 0.75 5.26 20.20
C GLU A 170 1.30 3.83 20.32
N ALA A 171 1.18 3.20 21.49
CA ALA A 171 1.66 1.84 21.69
C ALA A 171 0.86 0.81 20.85
N THR A 172 -0.47 0.98 20.77
CA THR A 172 -1.34 0.13 19.97
C THR A 172 -1.07 0.33 18.49
N VAL A 173 -0.89 1.58 18.06
CA VAL A 173 -0.56 1.93 16.68
C VAL A 173 0.77 1.31 16.29
N LYS A 174 1.83 1.48 17.10
CA LYS A 174 3.14 0.90 16.81
C LYS A 174 3.08 -0.62 16.66
N LEU A 175 2.41 -1.32 17.56
CA LEU A 175 2.22 -2.77 17.47
C LEU A 175 1.45 -3.16 16.20
N GLY A 176 0.41 -2.40 15.86
CA GLY A 176 -0.36 -2.62 14.63
C GLY A 176 0.46 -2.39 13.35
N VAL A 177 1.30 -1.35 13.32
CA VAL A 177 2.21 -1.07 12.21
C VAL A 177 3.20 -2.22 12.02
N ASP A 178 3.83 -2.71 13.10
CA ASP A 178 4.75 -3.85 13.05
C ASP A 178 4.06 -5.10 12.47
N LYS A 179 2.83 -5.39 12.91
CA LYS A 179 2.02 -6.50 12.37
C LYS A 179 1.63 -6.29 10.89
N CYS A 180 1.38 -5.05 10.45
CA CYS A 180 1.15 -4.76 9.04
C CYS A 180 2.35 -5.11 8.18
N VAL A 181 3.56 -4.78 8.63
CA VAL A 181 4.81 -5.15 7.94
C VAL A 181 4.91 -6.68 7.80
N GLU A 182 4.62 -7.43 8.85
CA GLU A 182 4.60 -8.91 8.81
C GLU A 182 3.57 -9.45 7.82
N LEU A 183 2.36 -8.86 7.79
CA LEU A 183 1.29 -9.24 6.86
C LEU A 183 1.65 -8.94 5.39
N ILE A 184 2.29 -7.81 5.12
CA ILE A 184 2.79 -7.48 3.78
C ILE A 184 3.84 -8.51 3.35
N GLU A 185 4.78 -8.85 4.22
CA GLU A 185 5.77 -9.89 3.92
C GLU A 185 5.13 -11.28 3.72
N GLY A 186 4.06 -11.58 4.47
CA GLY A 186 3.23 -12.77 4.26
C GLY A 186 2.59 -12.77 2.87
N PHE A 187 1.95 -11.66 2.48
CA PHE A 187 1.35 -11.48 1.15
C PHE A 187 2.38 -11.68 0.03
N LEU A 188 3.59 -11.12 0.16
CA LEU A 188 4.68 -11.30 -0.79
C LEU A 188 5.15 -12.76 -0.90
N ARG A 189 5.05 -13.55 0.17
CA ARG A 189 5.45 -14.97 0.17
C ARG A 189 4.43 -15.87 -0.49
N GLU A 190 3.15 -15.66 -0.18
CA GLU A 190 2.14 -16.69 -0.43
C GLU A 190 1.51 -16.61 -1.81
N GLN A 191 1.54 -15.48 -2.51
CA GLN A 191 0.93 -15.27 -3.85
C GLN A 191 -0.46 -15.95 -4.03
N LYS A 192 -1.11 -16.39 -2.96
CA LYS A 192 -2.30 -17.24 -2.97
C LYS A 192 -3.48 -16.60 -2.25
N ASN A 193 -4.59 -16.75 -2.87
CA ASN A 193 -6.01 -16.52 -2.59
C ASN A 193 -6.50 -16.64 -1.13
N THR A 194 -5.87 -16.02 -0.15
CA THR A 194 -6.30 -16.12 1.24
C THR A 194 -6.65 -14.74 1.79
N SER A 195 -7.93 -14.53 2.10
CA SER A 195 -8.35 -13.37 2.90
C SER A 195 -8.10 -13.69 4.36
N ILE A 196 -7.24 -12.94 5.02
CA ILE A 196 -6.87 -13.13 6.43
C ILE A 196 -7.41 -11.94 7.22
N SER A 197 -8.14 -12.22 8.30
CA SER A 197 -8.50 -11.22 9.32
C SER A 197 -7.72 -11.56 10.58
N TYR A 198 -6.96 -10.63 11.09
CA TYR A 198 -6.31 -10.72 12.39
C TYR A 198 -7.12 -9.90 13.40
N ILE A 199 -7.50 -10.54 14.48
CA ILE A 199 -8.23 -9.95 15.59
C ILE A 199 -7.22 -9.62 16.68
#